data_4a7094b4e1385caf8539ed65f48681db
#
_entry.id   4a7094b4e1385caf8539ed65f48681db
#
_cell.length_a   1.000
_cell.length_b   1.000
_cell.length_c   1.000
_cell.angle_alpha   90.00
_cell.angle_beta   90.00
_cell.angle_gamma   90.00
#
_symmetry.space_group_name_H-M   'P 1'
#
loop_
_entity.id
_entity.type
_entity.pdbx_description
1 polymer ?
#
loop_
_entity_poly.entity_id
_entity_poly.type
_entity_poly.pdbx_seq_one_letter_code
_entity_poly.pdbx_strand_id
1 'polypeptide(L)' 'MTNDEALDILAAKRSAANAAINGLNEYRSQGGDWKTSVATAKMTEVKAHATTVGADIAAWDGSA' A
#
# COMPACT_ATOMS: atom_id res chain seq x y z
N MET A 1 11.00 -4.19 -2.13
CA MET A 1 10.72 -2.99 -1.32
C MET A 1 9.73 -3.34 -0.21
N THR A 2 9.77 -2.58 0.89
CA THR A 2 8.86 -2.81 2.00
C THR A 2 7.48 -2.20 1.74
N ASN A 3 6.49 -2.58 2.57
CA ASN A 3 5.16 -2.01 2.50
C ASN A 3 5.20 -0.49 2.71
N ASP A 4 6.03 -0.02 3.64
CA ASP A 4 6.15 1.42 3.90
C ASP A 4 6.73 2.16 2.70
N GLU A 5 7.74 1.60 2.06
CA GLU A 5 8.32 2.19 0.85
C GLU A 5 7.32 2.25 -0.29
N ALA A 6 6.57 1.16 -0.50
CA ALA A 6 5.55 1.11 -1.54
C ALA A 6 4.44 2.12 -1.28
N LEU A 7 4.01 2.26 -0.02
CA LEU A 7 3.00 3.25 0.34
C LEU A 7 3.46 4.68 0.08
N ASP A 8 4.74 4.97 0.34
CA ASP A 8 5.29 6.31 0.08
C ASP A 8 5.32 6.62 -1.42
N ILE A 9 5.67 5.64 -2.25
CA ILE A 9 5.64 5.81 -3.71
C ILE A 9 4.20 6.02 -4.18
N LEU A 10 3.27 5.19 -3.69
CA LEU A 10 1.85 5.31 -4.04
C LEU A 10 1.27 6.62 -3.57
N ALA A 11 1.67 7.11 -2.39
CA ALA A 11 1.20 8.38 -1.87
C ALA A 11 1.55 9.54 -2.80
N ALA A 12 2.70 9.47 -3.47
CA ALA A 12 3.09 10.47 -4.45
C ALA A 12 2.26 10.41 -5.73
N LYS A 13 1.62 9.27 -6.00
CA LYS A 13 0.82 9.03 -7.22
C LYS A 13 -0.65 8.73 -6.89
N ARG A 14 -1.11 9.12 -5.75
CA ARG A 14 -2.37 8.65 -5.16
C ARG A 14 -3.64 9.15 -5.84
N SER A 15 -3.55 10.01 -6.84
CA SER A 15 -4.76 10.50 -7.52
C SER A 15 -5.61 9.36 -8.08
N ALA A 16 -4.99 8.22 -8.41
CA ALA A 16 -5.68 7.06 -8.95
C ALA A 16 -6.14 6.07 -7.87
N ALA A 17 -5.61 6.17 -6.64
CA ALA A 17 -5.83 5.15 -5.62
C ALA A 17 -6.07 5.75 -4.22
N ASN A 18 -6.62 6.94 -4.17
CA ASN A 18 -6.63 7.79 -2.98
C ASN A 18 -7.24 7.11 -1.74
N ALA A 19 -8.43 6.55 -1.87
CA ALA A 19 -9.14 5.98 -0.73
C ALA A 19 -8.39 4.79 -0.11
N ALA A 20 -7.88 3.90 -0.94
CA ALA A 20 -7.17 2.71 -0.48
C ALA A 20 -5.86 3.09 0.20
N ILE A 21 -5.12 4.03 -0.39
CA ILE A 21 -3.86 4.51 0.18
C ILE A 21 -4.10 5.22 1.51
N ASN A 22 -5.12 6.05 1.59
CA ASN A 22 -5.45 6.76 2.82
C ASN A 22 -5.80 5.78 3.94
N GLY A 23 -6.54 4.73 3.64
CA GLY A 23 -6.85 3.69 4.61
C GLY A 23 -5.62 3.00 5.16
N LEU A 24 -4.67 2.67 4.28
CA LEU A 24 -3.41 2.04 4.71
C LEU A 24 -2.49 3.01 5.45
N ASN A 25 -2.43 4.26 5.02
CA ASN A 25 -1.64 5.27 5.73
C ASN A 25 -2.17 5.50 7.14
N GLU A 26 -3.48 5.52 7.30
CA GLU A 26 -4.09 5.62 8.62
C GLU A 26 -3.75 4.40 9.48
N TYR A 27 -3.84 3.20 8.91
CA TYR A 27 -3.49 1.97 9.60
C TYR A 27 -2.02 1.99 10.05
N ARG A 28 -1.11 2.42 9.18
CA ARG A 28 0.31 2.56 9.49
C ARG A 28 0.55 3.57 10.62
N SER A 29 -0.11 4.72 10.57
CA SER A 29 0.09 5.77 11.57
C SER A 29 -0.45 5.38 12.95
N GLN A 30 -1.37 4.44 13.00
CA GLN A 30 -1.88 3.88 14.24
C GLN A 30 -1.02 2.74 14.79
N GLY A 31 0.11 2.46 14.16
CA GLY A 31 0.98 1.37 14.58
C GLY A 31 0.47 0.00 14.16
N GLY A 32 -0.26 -0.09 13.06
CA GLY A 32 -0.85 -1.33 12.59
C GLY A 32 0.19 -2.41 12.29
N ASP A 33 -0.18 -3.65 12.58
CA ASP A 33 0.66 -4.82 12.35
C ASP A 33 0.42 -5.36 10.94
N TRP A 34 1.45 -5.32 10.10
CA TRP A 34 1.38 -5.80 8.72
C TRP A 34 1.13 -7.30 8.60
N LYS A 35 1.25 -8.05 9.70
CA LYS A 35 1.04 -9.51 9.70
C LYS A 35 -0.41 -9.92 9.92
N THR A 36 -1.30 -8.99 10.18
CA THR A 36 -2.71 -9.31 10.45
C THR A 36 -3.50 -9.54 9.18
N SER A 37 -4.63 -10.24 9.30
CA SER A 37 -5.53 -10.45 8.16
C SER A 37 -6.15 -9.13 7.68
N VAL A 38 -6.32 -8.16 8.57
CA VAL A 38 -6.80 -6.82 8.21
C VAL A 38 -5.79 -6.14 7.30
N ALA A 39 -4.51 -6.18 7.66
CA ALA A 39 -3.45 -5.64 6.84
C ALA A 39 -3.38 -6.34 5.48
N THR A 40 -3.49 -7.66 5.44
CA THR A 40 -3.48 -8.43 4.21
C THR A 40 -4.61 -8.00 3.28
N ALA A 41 -5.82 -7.81 3.80
CA ALA A 41 -6.95 -7.36 2.98
C ALA A 41 -6.71 -5.97 2.41
N LYS A 42 -6.21 -5.04 3.24
CA LYS A 42 -5.89 -3.68 2.81
C LYS A 42 -4.77 -3.67 1.77
N MET A 43 -3.75 -4.49 1.98
CA MET A 43 -2.63 -4.59 1.04
C MET A 43 -3.07 -5.12 -0.32
N THR A 44 -3.94 -6.13 -0.34
CA THR A 44 -4.48 -6.68 -1.59
C THR A 44 -5.18 -5.60 -2.40
N GLU A 45 -5.97 -4.76 -1.75
CA GLU A 45 -6.67 -3.66 -2.39
C GLU A 45 -5.69 -2.65 -3.00
N VAL A 46 -4.67 -2.27 -2.24
CA VAL A 46 -3.67 -1.31 -2.72
C VAL A 46 -2.82 -1.91 -3.83
N LYS A 47 -2.47 -3.20 -3.74
CA LYS A 47 -1.70 -3.86 -4.80
C LYS A 47 -2.46 -3.87 -6.14
N ALA A 48 -3.78 -3.98 -6.11
CA ALA A 48 -4.57 -3.87 -7.33
C ALA A 48 -4.40 -2.49 -7.98
N HIS A 49 -4.33 -1.45 -7.18
CA HIS A 49 -4.06 -0.09 -7.67
C HIS A 49 -2.60 0.08 -8.09
N ALA A 50 -1.68 -0.60 -7.42
CA ALA A 50 -0.26 -0.55 -7.76
C ALA A 50 0.01 -0.98 -9.20
N THR A 51 -0.72 -1.98 -9.67
CA THR A 51 -0.63 -2.42 -11.06
C THR A 51 -0.98 -1.29 -12.04
N THR A 52 -1.90 -0.43 -11.63
CA THR A 52 -2.35 0.70 -12.46
C THR A 52 -1.34 1.85 -12.46
N VAL A 53 -0.68 2.13 -11.32
CA VAL A 53 0.25 3.25 -11.26
C VAL A 53 1.64 2.91 -11.78
N GLY A 54 1.93 1.63 -12.02
CA GLY A 54 3.01 1.27 -12.89
C GLY A 54 4.26 0.68 -12.26
N ALA A 55 5.36 0.77 -13.00
CA ALA A 55 6.56 -0.01 -12.77
C ALA A 55 7.36 0.40 -11.54
N ASP A 56 7.13 1.57 -10.98
CA ASP A 56 7.90 2.07 -9.83
C ASP A 56 7.82 1.16 -8.61
N ILE A 57 6.73 0.41 -8.52
CA ILE A 57 6.51 -0.50 -7.40
C ILE A 57 6.33 -1.94 -7.88
N ALA A 58 6.79 -2.23 -9.09
CA ALA A 58 6.66 -3.58 -9.65
C ALA A 58 7.39 -4.64 -8.82
N ALA A 59 8.40 -4.25 -8.06
CA ALA A 59 9.15 -5.15 -7.19
C ALA A 59 8.47 -5.40 -5.83
N TRP A 60 7.35 -4.75 -5.57
CA TRP A 60 6.65 -4.90 -4.29
C TRP A 60 5.92 -6.25 -4.25
N ASP A 61 6.29 -7.09 -3.30
CA ASP A 61 5.72 -8.42 -3.13
C ASP A 61 4.71 -8.52 -1.98
N GLY A 62 4.48 -7.43 -1.28
CA GLY A 62 3.58 -7.41 -0.13
C GLY A 62 4.26 -7.72 1.20
N SER A 63 5.57 -7.81 1.23
CA SER A 63 6.33 -8.02 2.46
C SER A 63 6.35 -6.77 3.32
N ALA A 64 6.41 -6.97 4.60
CA ALA A 64 6.50 -5.87 5.55
C ALA A 64 7.85 -5.16 5.48
#